data_54f22b5bc8fe9031268c36e94e581bf9
#
_entry.id   54f22b5bc8fe9031268c36e94e581bf9
#
_cell.length_a   1.000
_cell.length_b   1.000
_cell.length_c   1.000
_cell.angle_alpha   90.00
_cell.angle_beta   90.00
_cell.angle_gamma   90.00
#
_symmetry.space_group_name_H-M   'P 1'
#
loop_
_entity.id
_entity.type
_entity.pdbx_description
1 polymer ?
#
loop_
_entity_poly.entity_id
_entity_poly.type
_entity_poly.pdbx_seq_one_letter_code
_entity_poly.pdbx_strand_id
1 'polypeptide(L)'
;LSLKAENIEKFTQMVYEYSDPMEKFPSVELIADKLLMPQDINLDNVKGLSAMEPFGAENPAPVFAMLGVRVDKIIPLSQGKHTKIEFSYGSYRGQALIFSLAPEKACFAVGDKLDMLVELGINVFNNRESISIRVIDHRLSGVKQERYFAAKDCYEKLMRGEQLPASFIRKIIPTRQELIGVYKYISAVKNITLDNLFMKISGDSMNYCKLHICVDIFRDKGLIEFRPATMKISYVVPKQKV
;
A
#
# COMPACT_ATOMS: atom_id res chain seq x y z
N LEU A 1 26.53 -1.71 13.85
CA LEU A 1 26.71 -2.78 14.85
C LEU A 1 27.48 -3.91 14.18
N SER A 2 28.58 -4.37 14.78
CA SER A 2 29.32 -5.54 14.30
C SER A 2 29.14 -6.67 15.30
N LEU A 3 28.79 -7.86 14.84
CA LEU A 3 28.56 -9.04 15.66
C LEU A 3 29.37 -10.22 15.10
N LYS A 4 29.99 -11.03 15.99
CA LYS A 4 30.63 -12.27 15.57
C LYS A 4 29.55 -13.28 15.17
N ALA A 5 29.82 -14.09 14.14
CA ALA A 5 28.86 -15.05 13.60
C ALA A 5 28.32 -16.02 14.67
N GLU A 6 29.16 -16.45 15.61
CA GLU A 6 28.84 -17.34 16.73
C GLU A 6 27.79 -16.75 17.71
N ASN A 7 27.61 -15.43 17.71
CA ASN A 7 26.67 -14.72 18.59
C ASN A 7 25.34 -14.34 17.89
N ILE A 8 25.15 -14.68 16.62
CA ILE A 8 23.95 -14.29 15.87
C ILE A 8 22.70 -14.89 16.49
N GLU A 9 22.71 -16.19 16.79
CA GLU A 9 21.54 -16.89 17.37
C GLU A 9 21.17 -16.32 18.74
N LYS A 10 22.17 -16.13 19.60
CA LYS A 10 21.96 -15.55 20.93
C LYS A 10 21.44 -14.12 20.85
N PHE A 11 21.99 -13.31 19.96
CA PHE A 11 21.53 -11.94 19.72
C PHE A 11 20.08 -11.93 19.20
N THR A 12 19.75 -12.79 18.25
CA THR A 12 18.41 -12.91 17.70
C THR A 12 17.40 -13.26 18.80
N GLN A 13 17.74 -14.24 19.64
CA GLN A 13 16.88 -14.64 20.76
C GLN A 13 16.67 -13.47 21.75
N MET A 14 17.74 -12.77 22.12
CA MET A 14 17.66 -11.60 23.02
C MET A 14 16.80 -10.47 22.41
N VAL A 15 16.88 -10.24 21.09
CA VAL A 15 16.06 -9.24 20.41
C VAL A 15 14.58 -9.63 20.48
N TYR A 16 14.24 -10.89 20.25
CA TYR A 16 12.86 -11.36 20.38
C TYR A 16 12.35 -11.26 21.82
N GLU A 17 13.11 -11.72 22.81
CA GLU A 17 12.75 -11.60 24.22
C GLU A 17 12.54 -10.14 24.66
N TYR A 18 13.34 -9.21 24.12
CA TYR A 18 13.21 -7.78 24.39
C TYR A 18 12.01 -7.17 23.67
N SER A 19 11.68 -7.62 22.45
CA SER A 19 10.61 -7.07 21.65
C SER A 19 9.24 -7.64 21.98
N ASP A 20 9.14 -8.86 22.50
CA ASP A 20 7.87 -9.53 22.84
C ASP A 20 6.96 -8.73 23.80
N PRO A 21 7.49 -8.11 24.89
CA PRO A 21 6.68 -7.27 25.78
C PRO A 21 6.42 -5.87 25.22
N MET A 22 7.02 -5.49 24.09
CA MET A 22 6.73 -4.19 23.48
C MET A 22 5.33 -4.19 22.89
N GLU A 23 4.53 -3.21 23.30
CA GLU A 23 3.27 -2.91 22.61
C GLU A 23 3.55 -2.71 21.12
N LYS A 24 2.60 -3.12 20.27
CA LYS A 24 2.69 -2.90 18.82
C LYS A 24 3.15 -1.48 18.54
N PHE A 25 4.21 -1.34 17.74
CA PHE A 25 4.65 -0.01 17.31
C PHE A 25 3.44 0.76 16.77
N PRO A 26 3.21 1.98 17.25
CA PRO A 26 2.13 2.80 16.71
C PRO A 26 2.32 2.94 15.19
N SER A 27 1.23 2.93 14.46
CA SER A 27 1.29 3.20 13.02
C SER A 27 1.97 4.56 12.81
N VAL A 28 2.93 4.62 11.87
CA VAL A 28 3.57 5.89 11.53
C VAL A 28 2.51 6.80 10.93
N GLU A 29 2.27 7.92 11.60
CA GLU A 29 1.39 8.97 11.10
C GLU A 29 2.21 9.89 10.19
N LEU A 30 1.78 10.02 8.94
CA LEU A 30 2.38 10.94 7.99
C LEU A 30 1.50 12.20 7.90
N ILE A 31 2.09 13.34 8.16
CA ILE A 31 1.42 14.64 8.17
C ILE A 31 1.79 15.37 6.88
N ALA A 32 0.79 15.95 6.21
CA ALA A 32 0.98 16.85 5.09
C ALA A 32 0.85 18.30 5.55
N ASP A 33 1.76 19.16 5.11
CA ASP A 33 1.73 20.60 5.41
C ASP A 33 0.59 21.30 4.67
N LYS A 34 0.26 20.85 3.45
CA LYS A 34 -0.82 21.43 2.65
C LYS A 34 -1.43 20.40 1.69
N LEU A 35 -2.75 20.51 1.51
CA LEU A 35 -3.45 19.86 0.40
C LEU A 35 -3.26 20.72 -0.86
N LEU A 36 -2.63 20.16 -1.90
CA LEU A 36 -2.48 20.82 -3.19
C LEU A 36 -3.73 20.68 -4.04
N MET A 37 -4.11 21.77 -4.67
CA MET A 37 -5.07 21.76 -5.77
C MET A 37 -4.32 21.77 -7.11
N PRO A 38 -4.94 21.34 -8.22
CA PRO A 38 -4.29 21.28 -9.53
C PRO A 38 -3.60 22.61 -9.96
N GLN A 39 -4.19 23.76 -9.65
CA GLN A 39 -3.66 25.08 -9.96
C GLN A 39 -2.46 25.49 -9.10
N ASP A 40 -2.26 24.86 -7.95
CA ASP A 40 -1.11 25.14 -7.07
C ASP A 40 0.20 24.59 -7.67
N ILE A 41 0.12 23.61 -8.57
CA ILE A 41 1.26 22.92 -9.15
C ILE A 41 1.75 23.69 -10.38
N ASN A 42 2.54 24.74 -10.14
CA ASN A 42 3.16 25.55 -11.17
C ASN A 42 4.61 25.91 -10.78
N LEU A 43 5.42 26.30 -11.75
CA LEU A 43 6.85 26.57 -11.55
C LEU A 43 7.11 27.68 -10.53
N ASP A 44 6.30 28.73 -10.53
CA ASP A 44 6.51 29.88 -9.65
C ASP A 44 6.29 29.51 -8.19
N ASN A 45 5.22 28.75 -7.90
CA ASN A 45 4.95 28.24 -6.55
C ASN A 45 6.04 27.29 -6.08
N VAL A 46 6.50 26.38 -6.96
CA VAL A 46 7.55 25.42 -6.58
C VAL A 46 8.89 26.12 -6.39
N LYS A 47 9.24 27.12 -7.21
CA LYS A 47 10.41 27.97 -6.98
C LYS A 47 10.33 28.73 -5.66
N GLY A 48 9.15 29.20 -5.29
CA GLY A 48 8.92 29.88 -4.02
C GLY A 48 9.28 29.05 -2.78
N LEU A 49 9.29 27.70 -2.89
CA LEU A 49 9.71 26.83 -1.79
C LEU A 49 11.17 27.01 -1.41
N SER A 50 12.03 27.48 -2.33
CA SER A 50 13.44 27.77 -2.04
C SER A 50 13.64 28.84 -0.97
N ALA A 51 12.64 29.70 -0.73
CA ALA A 51 12.69 30.66 0.37
C ALA A 51 12.67 29.99 1.77
N MET A 52 12.31 28.72 1.84
CA MET A 52 12.29 27.94 3.08
C MET A 52 13.57 27.13 3.28
N GLU A 53 14.49 27.12 2.32
CA GLU A 53 15.77 26.42 2.40
C GLU A 53 16.77 27.13 3.35
N PRO A 54 17.76 26.41 3.92
CA PRO A 54 18.10 25.01 3.64
C PRO A 54 17.22 24.02 4.42
N PHE A 55 16.84 22.92 3.77
CA PHE A 55 16.11 21.84 4.42
C PHE A 55 17.09 20.91 5.16
N GLY A 56 16.65 20.35 6.30
CA GLY A 56 17.45 19.45 7.14
C GLY A 56 16.64 18.86 8.28
N ALA A 57 17.33 18.33 9.30
CA ALA A 57 16.69 17.61 10.41
C ALA A 57 15.68 18.47 11.20
N GLU A 58 15.98 19.76 11.41
CA GLU A 58 15.12 20.70 12.16
C GLU A 58 14.21 21.55 11.25
N ASN A 59 14.45 21.50 9.93
CA ASN A 59 13.65 22.16 8.92
C ASN A 59 13.41 21.20 7.76
N PRO A 60 12.50 20.21 7.91
CA PRO A 60 12.23 19.24 6.86
C PRO A 60 11.61 19.89 5.62
N ALA A 61 11.87 19.31 4.46
CA ALA A 61 11.21 19.75 3.23
C ALA A 61 9.68 19.59 3.37
N PRO A 62 8.89 20.55 2.89
CA PRO A 62 7.44 20.48 3.02
C PRO A 62 6.84 19.31 2.25
N VAL A 63 5.91 18.64 2.89
CA VAL A 63 5.19 17.49 2.37
C VAL A 63 3.77 17.92 2.00
N PHE A 64 3.37 17.57 0.80
CA PHE A 64 2.07 17.94 0.25
C PHE A 64 1.19 16.72 0.03
N ALA A 65 -0.13 16.89 0.23
CA ALA A 65 -1.12 15.87 -0.12
C ALA A 65 -1.76 16.18 -1.48
N MET A 66 -1.93 15.18 -2.31
CA MET A 66 -2.71 15.21 -3.56
C MET A 66 -3.74 14.10 -3.50
N LEU A 67 -5.03 14.41 -3.56
CA LEU A 67 -6.11 13.45 -3.39
C LEU A 67 -6.84 13.14 -4.70
N GLY A 68 -7.04 11.86 -4.99
CA GLY A 68 -7.78 11.41 -6.16
C GLY A 68 -7.03 11.57 -7.49
N VAL A 69 -5.71 11.49 -7.46
CA VAL A 69 -4.83 11.57 -8.64
C VAL A 69 -5.01 10.32 -9.49
N ARG A 70 -5.41 10.46 -10.75
CA ARG A 70 -5.60 9.33 -11.66
C ARG A 70 -4.28 8.90 -12.29
N VAL A 71 -3.97 7.63 -12.23
CA VAL A 71 -2.80 7.04 -12.89
C VAL A 71 -3.11 6.83 -14.37
N ASP A 72 -2.38 7.51 -15.24
CA ASP A 72 -2.55 7.40 -16.70
C ASP A 72 -1.55 6.40 -17.32
N LYS A 73 -0.33 6.28 -16.74
CA LYS A 73 0.70 5.35 -17.19
C LYS A 73 1.64 4.96 -16.06
N ILE A 74 2.16 3.74 -16.12
CA ILE A 74 3.17 3.23 -15.19
C ILE A 74 4.41 2.86 -16.00
N ILE A 75 5.57 3.42 -15.61
CA ILE A 75 6.83 3.28 -16.33
C ILE A 75 7.89 2.76 -15.36
N PRO A 76 8.50 1.60 -15.63
CA PRO A 76 9.62 1.11 -14.84
C PRO A 76 10.85 1.98 -15.03
N LEU A 77 11.58 2.25 -13.95
CA LEU A 77 12.86 2.93 -13.96
C LEU A 77 13.95 2.08 -13.32
N SER A 78 15.20 2.34 -13.71
CA SER A 78 16.39 1.67 -13.13
C SER A 78 16.24 0.15 -13.08
N GLN A 79 15.94 -0.46 -14.22
CA GLN A 79 15.73 -1.92 -14.34
C GLN A 79 14.59 -2.45 -13.43
N GLY A 80 13.53 -1.65 -13.27
CA GLY A 80 12.36 -2.02 -12.47
C GLY A 80 12.50 -1.81 -10.96
N LYS A 81 13.55 -1.15 -10.48
CA LYS A 81 13.74 -0.85 -9.06
C LYS A 81 12.83 0.29 -8.56
N HIS A 82 12.44 1.19 -9.45
CA HIS A 82 11.62 2.36 -9.16
C HIS A 82 10.48 2.45 -10.16
N THR A 83 9.45 3.19 -9.80
CA THR A 83 8.29 3.45 -10.65
C THR A 83 8.16 4.93 -10.95
N LYS A 84 7.97 5.27 -12.22
CA LYS A 84 7.47 6.58 -12.63
C LYS A 84 6.02 6.43 -13.06
N ILE A 85 5.16 7.31 -12.59
CA ILE A 85 3.78 7.40 -13.07
C ILE A 85 3.58 8.68 -13.88
N GLU A 86 2.85 8.59 -14.99
CA GLU A 86 2.19 9.73 -15.60
C GLU A 86 0.78 9.80 -15.05
N PHE A 87 0.31 10.97 -14.71
CA PHE A 87 -0.95 11.12 -14.02
C PHE A 87 -1.74 12.36 -14.43
N SER A 88 -3.04 12.29 -14.17
CA SER A 88 -3.99 13.38 -14.31
C SER A 88 -4.52 13.79 -12.95
N TYR A 89 -4.51 15.10 -12.65
CA TYR A 89 -5.05 15.67 -11.43
C TYR A 89 -5.87 16.93 -11.77
N GLY A 90 -7.16 16.77 -11.94
CA GLY A 90 -8.00 17.85 -12.50
C GLY A 90 -7.51 18.29 -13.88
N SER A 91 -7.18 19.57 -14.01
CA SER A 91 -6.59 20.16 -15.23
C SER A 91 -5.08 19.91 -15.37
N TYR A 92 -4.39 19.54 -14.28
CA TYR A 92 -2.95 19.28 -14.28
C TYR A 92 -2.63 17.92 -14.87
N ARG A 93 -1.57 17.85 -15.65
CA ARG A 93 -0.96 16.61 -16.15
C ARG A 93 0.51 16.63 -15.78
N GLY A 94 0.99 15.56 -15.17
CA GLY A 94 2.36 15.51 -14.68
C GLY A 94 2.92 14.11 -14.59
N GLN A 95 4.13 14.06 -14.06
CA GLN A 95 4.86 12.83 -13.77
C GLN A 95 5.29 12.85 -12.32
N ALA A 96 5.27 11.69 -11.66
CA ALA A 96 5.78 11.53 -10.30
C ALA A 96 6.67 10.29 -10.20
N LEU A 97 7.67 10.36 -9.32
CA LEU A 97 8.64 9.32 -9.07
C LEU A 97 8.35 8.63 -7.74
N ILE A 98 8.27 7.31 -7.77
CA ILE A 98 8.10 6.46 -6.57
C ILE A 98 9.38 5.63 -6.46
N PHE A 99 10.24 6.02 -5.52
CA PHE A 99 11.49 5.33 -5.29
C PHE A 99 11.26 4.01 -4.54
N SER A 100 12.14 3.04 -4.80
CA SER A 100 12.14 1.71 -4.14
C SER A 100 10.84 0.91 -4.26
N LEU A 101 9.99 1.26 -5.22
CA LEU A 101 8.79 0.52 -5.59
C LEU A 101 8.93 -0.03 -7.02
N ALA A 102 9.06 -1.34 -7.13
CA ALA A 102 8.99 -2.01 -8.43
C ALA A 102 7.55 -2.01 -8.96
N PRO A 103 7.30 -1.75 -10.26
CA PRO A 103 5.94 -1.67 -10.80
C PRO A 103 5.07 -2.89 -10.52
N GLU A 104 5.66 -4.08 -10.52
CA GLU A 104 4.96 -5.35 -10.22
C GLU A 104 4.55 -5.50 -8.75
N LYS A 105 5.13 -4.69 -7.85
CA LYS A 105 4.79 -4.62 -6.42
C LYS A 105 3.81 -3.49 -6.11
N ALA A 106 3.50 -2.65 -7.10
CA ALA A 106 2.54 -1.57 -6.91
C ALA A 106 1.14 -2.12 -6.61
N CYS A 107 0.47 -1.55 -5.61
CA CYS A 107 -0.92 -1.91 -5.27
C CYS A 107 -1.96 -1.21 -6.16
N PHE A 108 -1.54 -0.53 -7.21
CA PHE A 108 -2.39 0.21 -8.14
C PHE A 108 -2.10 -0.17 -9.60
N ALA A 109 -3.03 0.18 -10.48
CA ALA A 109 -2.93 0.00 -11.92
C ALA A 109 -3.28 1.29 -12.67
N VAL A 110 -3.05 1.28 -13.98
CA VAL A 110 -3.51 2.37 -14.87
C VAL A 110 -5.03 2.51 -14.76
N GLY A 111 -5.50 3.74 -14.60
CA GLY A 111 -6.90 4.10 -14.39
C GLY A 111 -7.32 4.24 -12.92
N ASP A 112 -6.55 3.70 -11.97
CA ASP A 112 -6.83 3.86 -10.54
C ASP A 112 -6.62 5.32 -10.10
N LYS A 113 -7.28 5.71 -9.01
CA LYS A 113 -7.07 6.97 -8.32
C LYS A 113 -6.25 6.76 -7.06
N LEU A 114 -5.23 7.57 -6.87
CA LEU A 114 -4.36 7.56 -5.71
C LEU A 114 -4.53 8.82 -4.87
N ASP A 115 -4.44 8.66 -3.55
CA ASP A 115 -4.06 9.73 -2.65
C ASP A 115 -2.55 9.62 -2.43
N MET A 116 -1.82 10.69 -2.62
CA MET A 116 -0.35 10.69 -2.55
C MET A 116 0.14 11.77 -1.59
N LEU A 117 1.18 11.44 -0.84
CA LEU A 117 2.03 12.41 -0.17
C LEU A 117 3.27 12.62 -1.03
N VAL A 118 3.58 13.88 -1.32
CA VAL A 118 4.61 14.25 -2.28
C VAL A 118 5.50 15.37 -1.76
N GLU A 119 6.74 15.36 -2.20
CA GLU A 119 7.63 16.52 -2.18
C GLU A 119 7.70 17.10 -3.59
N LEU A 120 7.76 18.42 -3.66
CA LEU A 120 7.92 19.17 -4.90
C LEU A 120 9.33 19.75 -5.00
N GLY A 121 9.89 19.75 -6.19
CA GLY A 121 11.18 20.35 -6.49
C GLY A 121 11.28 20.78 -7.95
N ILE A 122 12.40 21.40 -8.30
CA ILE A 122 12.72 21.77 -9.67
C ILE A 122 13.78 20.81 -10.21
N ASN A 123 13.50 20.25 -11.37
CA ASN A 123 14.47 19.51 -12.16
C ASN A 123 14.93 20.37 -13.34
N VAL A 124 16.24 20.52 -13.49
CA VAL A 124 16.85 21.27 -14.61
C VAL A 124 17.52 20.26 -15.55
N PHE A 125 17.04 20.16 -16.77
CA PHE A 125 17.62 19.32 -17.80
C PHE A 125 17.70 20.09 -19.13
N ASN A 126 18.88 20.12 -19.74
CA ASN A 126 19.14 20.89 -20.99
C ASN A 126 18.63 22.34 -20.91
N ASN A 127 18.95 23.06 -19.83
CA ASN A 127 18.50 24.43 -19.55
C ASN A 127 16.97 24.62 -19.52
N ARG A 128 16.21 23.53 -19.39
CA ARG A 128 14.76 23.59 -19.19
C ARG A 128 14.41 23.17 -17.79
N GLU A 129 13.66 24.02 -17.12
CA GLU A 129 13.12 23.71 -15.78
C GLU A 129 11.80 22.97 -15.88
N SER A 130 11.62 21.99 -15.03
CA SER A 130 10.38 21.25 -14.89
C SER A 130 10.12 20.91 -13.44
N ILE A 131 8.85 20.76 -13.07
CA ILE A 131 8.47 20.35 -11.73
C ILE A 131 8.82 18.88 -11.55
N SER A 132 9.57 18.58 -10.49
CA SER A 132 9.84 17.23 -10.02
C SER A 132 8.88 16.92 -8.87
N ILE A 133 8.15 15.81 -8.98
CA ILE A 133 7.24 15.31 -7.93
C ILE A 133 7.78 13.98 -7.45
N ARG A 134 8.20 13.94 -6.18
CA ARG A 134 8.64 12.71 -5.50
C ARG A 134 7.54 12.23 -4.57
N VAL A 135 7.06 11.03 -4.79
CA VAL A 135 6.06 10.39 -3.92
C VAL A 135 6.77 9.84 -2.69
N ILE A 136 6.33 10.26 -1.51
CA ILE A 136 6.79 9.77 -0.21
C ILE A 136 5.97 8.54 0.19
N ASP A 137 4.64 8.66 0.05
CA ASP A 137 3.71 7.58 0.33
C ASP A 137 2.47 7.70 -0.57
N HIS A 138 1.76 6.60 -0.76
CA HIS A 138 0.55 6.57 -1.58
C HIS A 138 -0.41 5.48 -1.12
N ARG A 139 -1.69 5.71 -1.38
CA ARG A 139 -2.76 4.72 -1.18
C ARG A 139 -3.79 4.82 -2.30
N LEU A 140 -4.58 3.79 -2.50
CA LEU A 140 -5.77 3.91 -3.35
C LEU A 140 -6.75 4.88 -2.71
N SER A 141 -7.26 5.80 -3.53
CA SER A 141 -8.21 6.81 -3.09
C SER A 141 -9.52 6.17 -2.63
N GLY A 142 -10.08 6.71 -1.54
CA GLY A 142 -11.33 6.22 -0.95
C GLY A 142 -11.19 5.08 0.06
N VAL A 143 -9.97 4.58 0.30
CA VAL A 143 -9.74 3.56 1.35
C VAL A 143 -9.86 4.21 2.73
N LYS A 144 -10.79 3.69 3.53
CA LYS A 144 -10.99 4.12 4.93
C LYS A 144 -9.97 3.39 5.82
N GLN A 145 -8.80 4.00 6.05
CA GLN A 145 -7.69 3.40 6.79
C GLN A 145 -8.08 2.87 8.17
N GLU A 146 -8.83 3.63 8.95
CA GLU A 146 -9.30 3.20 10.27
C GLU A 146 -10.07 1.87 10.20
N ARG A 147 -10.95 1.73 9.22
CA ARG A 147 -11.70 0.47 9.01
C ARG A 147 -10.80 -0.67 8.55
N TYR A 148 -9.80 -0.37 7.74
CA TYR A 148 -8.82 -1.35 7.29
C TYR A 148 -8.03 -1.90 8.46
N PHE A 149 -7.43 -1.02 9.28
CA PHE A 149 -6.63 -1.45 10.43
C PHE A 149 -7.48 -2.13 11.51
N ALA A 150 -8.68 -1.64 11.79
CA ALA A 150 -9.60 -2.28 12.73
C ALA A 150 -10.00 -3.70 12.26
N ALA A 151 -10.20 -3.90 10.96
CA ALA A 151 -10.52 -5.21 10.41
C ALA A 151 -9.31 -6.16 10.42
N LYS A 152 -8.10 -5.63 10.24
CA LYS A 152 -6.85 -6.40 10.35
C LYS A 152 -6.61 -6.87 11.79
N ASP A 153 -6.74 -5.97 12.77
CA ASP A 153 -6.65 -6.30 14.19
C ASP A 153 -7.72 -7.34 14.60
N CYS A 154 -8.94 -7.20 14.08
CA CYS A 154 -10.00 -8.17 14.30
C CYS A 154 -9.61 -9.58 13.80
N TYR A 155 -8.99 -9.71 12.62
CA TYR A 155 -8.52 -10.97 12.10
C TYR A 155 -7.41 -11.56 12.98
N GLU A 156 -6.46 -10.75 13.42
CA GLU A 156 -5.37 -11.19 14.31
C GLU A 156 -5.92 -11.68 15.66
N LYS A 157 -6.90 -11.01 16.24
CA LYS A 157 -7.62 -11.45 17.46
C LYS A 157 -8.31 -12.79 17.25
N LEU A 158 -9.01 -12.94 16.12
CA LEU A 158 -9.68 -14.19 15.76
C LEU A 158 -8.66 -15.35 15.69
N MET A 159 -7.50 -15.12 15.06
CA MET A 159 -6.45 -16.14 14.94
C MET A 159 -5.82 -16.52 16.30
N ARG A 160 -5.80 -15.61 17.26
CA ARG A 160 -5.37 -15.88 18.63
C ARG A 160 -6.46 -16.56 19.50
N GLY A 161 -7.64 -16.82 18.95
CA GLY A 161 -8.76 -17.42 19.66
C GLY A 161 -9.46 -16.48 20.64
N GLU A 162 -9.25 -15.17 20.51
CA GLU A 162 -9.94 -14.19 21.36
C GLU A 162 -11.43 -14.12 21.02
N GLN A 163 -12.27 -13.94 22.05
CA GLN A 163 -13.71 -13.78 21.84
C GLN A 163 -14.04 -12.44 21.21
N LEU A 164 -14.70 -12.48 20.07
CA LEU A 164 -15.20 -11.30 19.37
C LEU A 164 -16.69 -11.08 19.67
N PRO A 165 -17.18 -9.83 19.76
CA PRO A 165 -18.60 -9.55 19.92
C PRO A 165 -19.43 -10.19 18.79
N ALA A 166 -20.60 -10.76 19.11
CA ALA A 166 -21.46 -11.43 18.13
C ALA A 166 -21.88 -10.52 16.96
N SER A 167 -22.03 -9.20 17.21
CA SER A 167 -22.28 -8.22 16.15
C SER A 167 -21.14 -8.07 15.16
N PHE A 168 -19.91 -8.34 15.59
CA PHE A 168 -18.71 -8.32 14.76
C PHE A 168 -18.60 -9.61 13.93
N ILE A 169 -18.84 -10.76 14.56
CA ILE A 169 -18.78 -12.07 13.89
C ILE A 169 -19.68 -12.09 12.66
N ARG A 170 -20.92 -11.56 12.77
CA ARG A 170 -21.84 -11.47 11.63
C ARG A 170 -21.30 -10.67 10.44
N LYS A 171 -20.43 -9.67 10.70
CA LYS A 171 -19.86 -8.79 9.66
C LYS A 171 -18.64 -9.41 8.96
N ILE A 172 -18.01 -10.40 9.56
CA ILE A 172 -16.79 -11.02 9.02
C ILE A 172 -17.06 -12.37 8.33
N ILE A 173 -18.23 -12.98 8.53
CA ILE A 173 -18.60 -14.20 7.83
C ILE A 173 -18.94 -13.87 6.37
N PRO A 174 -18.21 -14.45 5.39
CA PRO A 174 -18.49 -14.19 3.98
C PRO A 174 -19.75 -14.92 3.52
N THR A 175 -20.55 -14.25 2.72
CA THR A 175 -21.66 -14.87 2.00
C THR A 175 -21.16 -15.71 0.82
N ARG A 176 -22.00 -16.63 0.30
CA ARG A 176 -21.67 -17.42 -0.89
C ARG A 176 -21.38 -16.54 -2.11
N GLN A 177 -22.09 -15.43 -2.27
CA GLN A 177 -21.87 -14.51 -3.40
C GLN A 177 -20.53 -13.79 -3.29
N GLU A 178 -20.14 -13.36 -2.08
CA GLU A 178 -18.84 -12.75 -1.83
C GLU A 178 -17.71 -13.75 -2.09
N LEU A 179 -17.82 -15.00 -1.61
CA LEU A 179 -16.86 -16.05 -1.93
C LEU A 179 -16.70 -16.26 -3.44
N ILE A 180 -17.81 -16.36 -4.18
CA ILE A 180 -17.77 -16.53 -5.63
C ILE A 180 -17.09 -15.34 -6.30
N GLY A 181 -17.38 -14.10 -5.88
CA GLY A 181 -16.79 -12.89 -6.43
C GLY A 181 -15.27 -12.85 -6.22
N VAL A 182 -14.82 -13.09 -4.99
CA VAL A 182 -13.39 -13.16 -4.63
C VAL A 182 -12.67 -14.25 -5.42
N TYR A 183 -13.25 -15.45 -5.48
CA TYR A 183 -12.65 -16.57 -6.22
C TYR A 183 -12.51 -16.30 -7.71
N LYS A 184 -13.57 -15.75 -8.36
CA LYS A 184 -13.53 -15.35 -9.76
C LYS A 184 -12.43 -14.33 -10.03
N TYR A 185 -12.26 -13.35 -9.14
CA TYR A 185 -11.20 -12.36 -9.27
C TYR A 185 -9.81 -13.00 -9.18
N ILE A 186 -9.56 -13.83 -8.16
CA ILE A 186 -8.28 -14.53 -7.99
C ILE A 186 -7.99 -15.42 -9.21
N SER A 187 -8.98 -16.15 -9.72
CA SER A 187 -8.82 -17.02 -10.89
C SER A 187 -8.48 -16.26 -12.17
N ALA A 188 -8.94 -15.02 -12.30
CA ALA A 188 -8.66 -14.16 -13.46
C ALA A 188 -7.22 -13.59 -13.40
N VAL A 189 -6.79 -13.09 -12.21
CA VAL A 189 -5.46 -12.46 -12.05
C VAL A 189 -4.34 -13.47 -11.78
N LYS A 190 -4.69 -14.70 -11.35
CA LYS A 190 -3.82 -15.85 -11.04
C LYS A 190 -2.85 -15.65 -9.88
N ASN A 191 -2.19 -14.50 -9.77
CA ASN A 191 -1.24 -14.18 -8.71
C ASN A 191 -1.50 -12.77 -8.19
N ILE A 192 -1.68 -12.63 -6.88
CA ILE A 192 -1.93 -11.34 -6.23
C ILE A 192 -1.51 -11.42 -4.76
N THR A 193 -1.18 -10.30 -4.13
CA THR A 193 -1.06 -10.23 -2.67
C THR A 193 -2.43 -9.97 -2.04
N LEU A 194 -2.58 -10.34 -0.77
CA LEU A 194 -3.83 -10.12 -0.03
C LEU A 194 -4.20 -8.63 0.03
N ASP A 195 -3.20 -7.76 0.27
CA ASP A 195 -3.43 -6.32 0.33
C ASP A 195 -3.87 -5.77 -1.03
N ASN A 196 -3.23 -6.17 -2.12
CA ASN A 196 -3.64 -5.77 -3.47
C ASN A 196 -5.04 -6.30 -3.80
N LEU A 197 -5.36 -7.54 -3.40
CA LEU A 197 -6.69 -8.11 -3.57
C LEU A 197 -7.72 -7.28 -2.80
N PHE A 198 -7.43 -6.94 -1.53
CA PHE A 198 -8.32 -6.08 -0.74
C PHE A 198 -8.55 -4.74 -1.42
N MET A 199 -7.48 -4.09 -1.87
CA MET A 199 -7.58 -2.78 -2.54
C MET A 199 -8.45 -2.81 -3.81
N LYS A 200 -8.48 -3.96 -4.51
CA LYS A 200 -9.25 -4.12 -5.76
C LYS A 200 -10.71 -4.51 -5.57
N ILE A 201 -11.03 -5.20 -4.47
CA ILE A 201 -12.38 -5.73 -4.23
C ILE A 201 -13.03 -5.15 -2.98
N SER A 202 -12.35 -4.24 -2.25
CA SER A 202 -12.94 -3.58 -1.09
C SER A 202 -14.18 -2.77 -1.49
N GLY A 203 -15.22 -2.93 -0.70
CA GLY A 203 -16.50 -2.22 -0.85
C GLY A 203 -17.19 -2.16 0.50
N ASP A 204 -18.41 -1.64 0.54
CA ASP A 204 -19.14 -1.46 1.82
C ASP A 204 -19.38 -2.78 2.57
N SER A 205 -19.50 -3.89 1.87
CA SER A 205 -19.74 -5.22 2.46
C SER A 205 -18.46 -6.03 2.71
N MET A 206 -17.35 -5.74 2.01
CA MET A 206 -16.09 -6.46 2.11
C MET A 206 -15.09 -5.70 2.97
N ASN A 207 -14.74 -6.26 4.12
CA ASN A 207 -13.65 -5.77 4.97
C ASN A 207 -12.45 -6.71 4.93
N TYR A 208 -11.29 -6.27 5.43
CA TYR A 208 -10.05 -7.03 5.37
C TYR A 208 -10.14 -8.38 6.10
N CYS A 209 -10.77 -8.41 7.28
CA CYS A 209 -10.97 -9.65 8.05
C CYS A 209 -11.80 -10.67 7.25
N LYS A 210 -12.93 -10.25 6.68
CA LYS A 210 -13.80 -11.09 5.84
C LYS A 210 -13.06 -11.63 4.63
N LEU A 211 -12.25 -10.78 3.96
CA LEU A 211 -11.45 -11.18 2.82
C LEU A 211 -10.41 -12.23 3.20
N HIS A 212 -9.72 -12.02 4.33
CA HIS A 212 -8.73 -12.99 4.81
C HIS A 212 -9.37 -14.35 5.10
N ILE A 213 -10.57 -14.35 5.71
CA ILE A 213 -11.35 -15.57 5.92
C ILE A 213 -11.71 -16.25 4.58
N CYS A 214 -12.05 -15.48 3.54
CA CYS A 214 -12.26 -16.07 2.20
C CYS A 214 -10.99 -16.78 1.69
N VAL A 215 -9.84 -16.16 1.86
CA VAL A 215 -8.54 -16.73 1.45
C VAL A 215 -8.23 -18.01 2.24
N ASP A 216 -8.48 -18.02 3.55
CA ASP A 216 -8.30 -19.22 4.38
C ASP A 216 -9.21 -20.37 3.92
N ILE A 217 -10.49 -20.08 3.65
CA ILE A 217 -11.43 -21.09 3.12
C ILE A 217 -10.93 -21.66 1.78
N PHE A 218 -10.44 -20.81 0.88
CA PHE A 218 -9.95 -21.27 -0.42
C PHE A 218 -8.66 -22.08 -0.31
N ARG A 219 -7.75 -21.69 0.58
CA ARG A 219 -6.53 -22.44 0.90
C ARG A 219 -6.89 -23.84 1.44
N ASP A 220 -7.78 -23.90 2.41
CA ASP A 220 -8.18 -25.17 3.06
C ASP A 220 -8.92 -26.11 2.09
N LYS A 221 -9.57 -25.56 1.07
CA LYS A 221 -10.19 -26.32 -0.03
C LYS A 221 -9.22 -26.63 -1.18
N GLY A 222 -7.95 -26.23 -1.09
CA GLY A 222 -6.95 -26.47 -2.14
C GLY A 222 -7.21 -25.70 -3.45
N LEU A 223 -8.01 -24.62 -3.40
CA LEU A 223 -8.34 -23.79 -4.56
C LEU A 223 -7.29 -22.74 -4.86
N ILE A 224 -6.48 -22.39 -3.86
CA ILE A 224 -5.36 -21.46 -3.94
C ILE A 224 -4.21 -21.94 -3.06
N GLU A 225 -3.00 -21.46 -3.37
CA GLU A 225 -1.88 -21.44 -2.45
C GLU A 225 -1.77 -20.05 -1.81
N PHE A 226 -1.59 -20.02 -0.49
CA PHE A 226 -1.36 -18.77 0.25
C PHE A 226 -0.05 -18.86 1.03
N ARG A 227 0.81 -17.88 0.86
CA ARG A 227 2.10 -17.75 1.56
C ARG A 227 2.04 -16.60 2.56
N PRO A 228 1.84 -16.86 3.86
CA PRO A 228 1.69 -15.80 4.88
C PRO A 228 2.87 -14.84 4.96
N ALA A 229 4.11 -15.32 4.84
CA ALA A 229 5.31 -14.48 4.92
C ALA A 229 5.38 -13.37 3.84
N THR A 230 4.76 -13.59 2.69
CA THR A 230 4.72 -12.62 1.57
C THR A 230 3.32 -12.14 1.26
N MET A 231 2.32 -12.63 2.01
CA MET A 231 0.88 -12.40 1.76
C MET A 231 0.45 -12.73 0.33
N LYS A 232 1.21 -13.61 -0.36
CA LYS A 232 0.98 -13.95 -1.77
C LYS A 232 -0.04 -15.06 -1.92
N ILE A 233 -1.00 -14.83 -2.81
CA ILE A 233 -2.05 -15.75 -3.22
C ILE A 233 -1.75 -16.20 -4.65
N SER A 234 -1.74 -17.51 -4.90
CA SER A 234 -1.59 -18.10 -6.22
C SER A 234 -2.77 -19.02 -6.51
N TYR A 235 -3.40 -18.85 -7.68
CA TYR A 235 -4.52 -19.67 -8.11
C TYR A 235 -4.06 -21.08 -8.46
N VAL A 236 -4.76 -22.09 -7.94
CA VAL A 236 -4.53 -23.51 -8.29
C VAL A 236 -5.50 -23.90 -9.40
N VAL A 237 -4.98 -24.28 -10.56
CA VAL A 237 -5.81 -24.79 -11.67
C VAL A 237 -6.43 -26.11 -11.24
N PRO A 238 -7.76 -26.25 -11.21
CA PRO A 238 -8.40 -27.52 -10.88
C PRO A 238 -7.92 -28.62 -11.82
N LYS A 239 -7.44 -29.74 -11.29
CA LYS A 239 -7.17 -30.92 -12.11
C LYS A 239 -8.49 -31.34 -12.76
N GLN A 240 -8.56 -31.34 -14.07
CA GLN A 240 -9.70 -31.95 -14.76
C GLN A 240 -9.80 -33.40 -14.28
N LYS A 241 -10.96 -33.76 -13.73
CA LYS A 241 -11.27 -35.19 -13.53
C LYS A 241 -11.39 -35.77 -14.94
N VAL A 242 -10.43 -36.59 -15.30
CA VAL A 242 -10.51 -37.48 -16.47
C VAL A 242 -11.60 -38.50 -16.22
#